data_bdb4512c8c8fd6c059cfce226e5fffae
#
_entry.id   bdb4512c8c8fd6c059cfce226e5fffae
#
_cell.length_a   1.000
_cell.length_b   1.000
_cell.length_c   1.000
_cell.angle_alpha   90.00
_cell.angle_beta   90.00
_cell.angle_gamma   90.00
#
_symmetry.space_group_name_H-M   'P 1'
#
loop_
_entity.id
_entity.type
_entity.pdbx_description
1 polymer ?
#
loop_
_entity_poly.entity_id
_entity_poly.type
_entity_poly.pdbx_seq_one_letter_code
_entity_poly.pdbx_strand_id
1 'polypeptide(L)'
;MRTIISVAAGLAVAGLAAVLPAGQAVADDTAPAAPAVSTSSASSPSSGAPADGTAEKAVTPANLLIPDGFFYAAEHPNGLGKYCRWLLYDTSWADCLNGENQTISMENQASQMFNNGFPGGYSVVKLYWGRNYTGAWRCLASGNHWDNLSLGRETFNGGAGLSGYGQSLNDNVASHKWVDAC
;
A
#
# COMPACT_ATOMS: atom_id res chain seq x y z
N MET A 1 12.03 48.58 -37.56
CA MET A 1 12.81 47.57 -38.26
C MET A 1 14.03 47.24 -37.39
N ARG A 2 14.03 46.12 -36.69
CA ARG A 2 15.22 45.57 -36.03
C ARG A 2 15.17 44.06 -36.24
N THR A 3 16.14 43.59 -37.01
CA THR A 3 16.35 42.19 -37.40
C THR A 3 17.02 41.46 -36.24
N ILE A 4 16.46 40.30 -35.81
CA ILE A 4 17.08 39.42 -34.83
C ILE A 4 17.60 38.20 -35.59
N ILE A 5 18.90 37.95 -35.50
CA ILE A 5 19.61 36.83 -36.09
C ILE A 5 19.60 35.70 -35.03
N SER A 6 19.04 34.55 -35.37
CA SER A 6 19.14 33.34 -34.57
C SER A 6 20.33 32.52 -35.00
N VAL A 7 21.23 32.20 -34.06
CA VAL A 7 22.36 31.28 -34.24
C VAL A 7 21.97 29.94 -33.62
N ALA A 8 21.91 28.89 -34.45
CA ALA A 8 21.75 27.52 -34.01
C ALA A 8 23.14 26.90 -33.79
N ALA A 9 23.45 26.48 -32.59
CA ALA A 9 24.63 25.67 -32.28
C ALA A 9 24.17 24.21 -32.06
N GLY A 10 24.58 23.33 -32.98
CA GLY A 10 24.41 21.89 -32.85
C GLY A 10 25.57 21.31 -32.03
N LEU A 11 25.24 20.51 -31.01
CA LEU A 11 26.21 19.66 -30.30
C LEU A 11 25.90 18.20 -30.66
N ALA A 12 26.84 17.55 -31.35
CA ALA A 12 26.84 16.10 -31.52
C ALA A 12 27.56 15.46 -30.32
N VAL A 13 26.91 14.54 -29.64
CA VAL A 13 27.54 13.73 -28.59
C VAL A 13 27.68 12.31 -29.10
N ALA A 14 28.95 11.89 -29.24
CA ALA A 14 29.34 10.54 -29.64
C ALA A 14 29.07 9.55 -28.49
N GLY A 15 28.42 8.42 -28.81
CA GLY A 15 28.18 7.34 -27.89
C GLY A 15 29.46 6.53 -27.60
N LEU A 16 29.71 6.28 -26.31
CA LEU A 16 30.63 5.24 -25.86
C LEU A 16 29.80 4.03 -25.42
N ALA A 17 29.96 2.91 -26.13
CA ALA A 17 29.42 1.60 -25.70
C ALA A 17 30.37 0.99 -24.67
N ALA A 18 29.93 0.81 -23.44
CA ALA A 18 30.61 0.03 -22.41
C ALA A 18 30.17 -1.42 -22.49
N VAL A 19 31.08 -2.32 -22.81
CA VAL A 19 30.94 -3.77 -22.75
C VAL A 19 31.18 -4.21 -21.30
N LEU A 20 30.17 -4.81 -20.65
CA LEU A 20 30.31 -5.42 -19.33
C LEU A 20 30.65 -6.92 -19.47
N PRO A 21 31.60 -7.46 -18.71
CA PRO A 21 31.88 -8.90 -18.69
C PRO A 21 30.81 -9.64 -17.86
N ALA A 22 30.35 -10.77 -18.37
CA ALA A 22 29.51 -11.73 -17.68
C ALA A 22 30.29 -12.41 -16.55
N GLY A 23 29.95 -12.09 -15.31
CA GLY A 23 30.38 -12.85 -14.13
C GLY A 23 29.29 -13.85 -13.75
N GLN A 24 29.59 -15.14 -13.89
CA GLN A 24 28.75 -16.22 -13.37
C GLN A 24 28.97 -16.32 -11.86
N ALA A 25 27.90 -16.11 -11.07
CA ALA A 25 27.87 -16.47 -9.66
C ALA A 25 27.17 -17.81 -9.53
N VAL A 26 27.88 -18.82 -9.05
CA VAL A 26 27.34 -20.11 -8.63
C VAL A 26 26.55 -19.92 -7.34
N ALA A 27 25.28 -20.28 -7.37
CA ALA A 27 24.42 -20.34 -6.19
C ALA A 27 24.79 -21.55 -5.35
N ASP A 28 25.14 -21.31 -4.09
CA ASP A 28 25.24 -22.35 -3.07
C ASP A 28 23.87 -22.43 -2.38
N ASP A 29 23.19 -23.57 -2.61
CA ASP A 29 21.83 -23.85 -2.17
C ASP A 29 21.93 -24.59 -0.82
N THR A 30 21.76 -23.85 0.28
CA THR A 30 21.56 -24.48 1.59
C THR A 30 20.44 -23.78 2.32
N ALA A 31 19.19 -24.20 2.05
CA ALA A 31 18.03 -23.81 2.80
C ALA A 31 17.99 -24.53 4.16
N PRO A 32 17.82 -23.80 5.28
CA PRO A 32 17.54 -24.45 6.57
C PRO A 32 16.07 -24.91 6.63
N ALA A 33 15.90 -26.15 7.08
CA ALA A 33 14.62 -26.82 7.27
C ALA A 33 13.73 -26.07 8.27
N ALA A 34 12.46 -25.89 7.89
CA ALA A 34 11.43 -25.35 8.75
C ALA A 34 11.03 -26.35 9.85
N PRO A 35 10.75 -25.88 11.09
CA PRO A 35 10.25 -26.76 12.14
C PRO A 35 8.79 -27.16 11.88
N ALA A 36 8.48 -28.43 12.09
CA ALA A 36 7.16 -29.02 11.98
C ALA A 36 6.19 -28.40 13.00
N VAL A 37 5.08 -27.87 12.53
CA VAL A 37 3.99 -27.40 13.38
C VAL A 37 3.03 -28.55 13.66
N SER A 38 2.89 -28.90 14.93
CA SER A 38 1.96 -29.91 15.42
C SER A 38 0.51 -29.43 15.26
N THR A 39 -0.30 -30.20 14.55
CA THR A 39 -1.74 -29.98 14.41
C THR A 39 -2.48 -30.42 15.68
N SER A 40 -3.07 -29.47 16.39
CA SER A 40 -4.08 -29.76 17.42
C SER A 40 -5.46 -29.64 16.78
N SER A 41 -6.14 -30.77 16.66
CA SER A 41 -7.54 -30.87 16.27
C SER A 41 -8.43 -30.39 17.41
N ALA A 42 -9.23 -29.36 17.22
CA ALA A 42 -10.33 -28.99 18.08
C ALA A 42 -11.64 -29.05 17.31
N SER A 43 -12.56 -29.79 17.89
CA SER A 43 -13.85 -30.22 17.39
C SER A 43 -14.84 -29.07 17.20
N SER A 44 -15.59 -29.11 16.12
CA SER A 44 -16.74 -28.24 15.83
C SER A 44 -17.96 -28.63 16.69
N PRO A 45 -18.86 -27.66 17.00
CA PRO A 45 -20.27 -27.94 17.05
C PRO A 45 -20.98 -27.34 15.83
N SER A 46 -21.70 -28.23 15.17
CA SER A 46 -22.68 -27.98 14.12
C SER A 46 -23.90 -27.26 14.71
N SER A 47 -24.40 -26.20 14.06
CA SER A 47 -25.86 -25.97 13.99
C SER A 47 -26.22 -24.91 12.94
N GLY A 48 -27.06 -25.33 11.98
CA GLY A 48 -28.15 -24.53 11.39
C GLY A 48 -27.82 -23.47 10.37
N ALA A 49 -27.95 -23.80 9.09
CA ALA A 49 -28.25 -22.85 8.02
C ALA A 49 -29.71 -22.32 8.16
N PRO A 50 -30.10 -21.15 7.55
CA PRO A 50 -30.14 -21.04 6.09
C PRO A 50 -29.75 -19.67 5.49
N ALA A 51 -29.51 -19.72 4.20
CA ALA A 51 -29.89 -18.83 3.11
C ALA A 51 -29.07 -17.58 2.83
N ASP A 52 -28.42 -17.72 1.67
CA ASP A 52 -28.43 -16.77 0.57
C ASP A 52 -28.28 -15.27 0.91
N GLY A 53 -27.12 -14.84 0.69
CA GLY A 53 -26.65 -13.48 0.68
C GLY A 53 -25.15 -13.55 0.57
N THR A 54 -24.61 -13.19 -0.57
CA THR A 54 -23.17 -12.96 -0.78
C THR A 54 -22.69 -11.93 0.25
N ALA A 55 -22.42 -12.40 1.47
CA ALA A 55 -21.81 -11.58 2.52
C ALA A 55 -20.37 -11.32 2.08
N GLU A 56 -20.16 -10.17 1.50
CA GLU A 56 -18.86 -9.56 1.32
C GLU A 56 -18.13 -9.64 2.67
N LYS A 57 -17.09 -10.46 2.70
CA LYS A 57 -16.39 -10.83 3.93
C LYS A 57 -15.71 -9.58 4.48
N ALA A 58 -16.37 -8.93 5.44
CA ALA A 58 -15.80 -7.81 6.16
C ALA A 58 -14.47 -8.23 6.77
N VAL A 59 -13.42 -7.45 6.55
CA VAL A 59 -12.14 -7.59 7.24
C VAL A 59 -12.39 -7.12 8.67
N THR A 60 -12.83 -8.04 9.54
CA THR A 60 -13.14 -7.71 10.93
C THR A 60 -11.87 -7.65 11.78
N PRO A 61 -11.80 -6.73 12.76
CA PRO A 61 -10.63 -6.54 13.63
C PRO A 61 -10.17 -7.80 14.37
N ALA A 62 -11.03 -8.79 14.58
CA ALA A 62 -10.70 -10.01 15.30
C ALA A 62 -9.67 -10.92 14.58
N ASN A 63 -9.49 -10.79 13.27
CA ASN A 63 -8.46 -11.52 12.49
C ASN A 63 -7.13 -10.78 12.41
N LEU A 64 -7.02 -9.61 13.03
CA LEU A 64 -5.93 -8.66 12.86
C LEU A 64 -4.92 -8.68 14.03
N LEU A 65 -5.03 -9.65 14.96
CA LEU A 65 -4.15 -9.73 16.14
C LEU A 65 -2.75 -10.27 15.83
N ILE A 66 -2.55 -10.89 14.66
CA ILE A 66 -1.24 -11.40 14.24
C ILE A 66 -0.81 -10.63 13.00
N PRO A 67 0.33 -9.93 13.03
CA PRO A 67 0.86 -9.26 11.85
C PRO A 67 1.05 -10.24 10.69
N ASP A 68 0.57 -9.90 9.52
CA ASP A 68 0.66 -10.70 8.29
C ASP A 68 1.52 -10.03 7.20
N GLY A 69 2.04 -8.84 7.52
CA GLY A 69 2.91 -8.07 6.63
C GLY A 69 2.16 -7.16 5.66
N PHE A 70 0.83 -7.17 5.63
CA PHE A 70 0.06 -6.37 4.69
C PHE A 70 -0.38 -5.02 5.28
N PHE A 71 -0.49 -4.05 4.40
CA PHE A 71 -1.30 -2.87 4.60
C PHE A 71 -2.65 -3.07 3.88
N TYR A 72 -3.74 -2.65 4.52
CA TYR A 72 -5.11 -2.80 4.03
C TYR A 72 -5.80 -1.44 3.92
N ALA A 73 -6.63 -1.28 2.88
CA ALA A 73 -7.59 -0.18 2.78
C ALA A 73 -8.93 -0.71 2.29
N ALA A 74 -10.03 -0.23 2.87
CA ALA A 74 -11.38 -0.59 2.48
C ALA A 74 -12.19 0.64 2.07
N GLU A 75 -13.11 0.45 1.12
CA GLU A 75 -13.95 1.51 0.54
C GLU A 75 -14.87 2.14 1.56
N HIS A 76 -15.42 1.34 2.47
CA HIS A 76 -16.36 1.81 3.48
C HIS A 76 -15.82 1.63 4.90
N PRO A 77 -16.34 2.38 5.88
CA PRO A 77 -16.00 2.20 7.28
C PRO A 77 -16.21 0.77 7.77
N ASN A 78 -15.42 0.36 8.78
CA ASN A 78 -15.47 -0.95 9.41
C ASN A 78 -15.19 -2.13 8.46
N GLY A 79 -14.40 -1.91 7.40
CA GLY A 79 -13.97 -2.94 6.47
C GLY A 79 -15.03 -3.39 5.48
N LEU A 80 -16.08 -2.62 5.31
CA LEU A 80 -17.14 -2.91 4.35
C LEU A 80 -16.77 -2.43 2.95
N GLY A 81 -17.45 -2.96 1.94
CA GLY A 81 -17.19 -2.68 0.53
C GLY A 81 -15.95 -3.41 0.02
N LYS A 82 -15.50 -3.06 -1.17
CA LYS A 82 -14.27 -3.61 -1.73
C LYS A 82 -13.06 -3.18 -0.90
N TYR A 83 -12.03 -4.02 -0.88
CA TYR A 83 -10.78 -3.71 -0.17
C TYR A 83 -9.57 -4.10 -0.99
N CYS A 84 -8.45 -3.43 -0.74
CA CYS A 84 -7.14 -3.74 -1.28
C CYS A 84 -6.16 -4.09 -0.18
N ARG A 85 -5.12 -4.86 -0.55
CA ARG A 85 -4.01 -5.20 0.33
C ARG A 85 -2.68 -5.12 -0.41
N TRP A 86 -1.64 -4.67 0.28
CA TRP A 86 -0.30 -4.50 -0.29
C TRP A 86 0.77 -5.01 0.67
N LEU A 87 1.69 -5.83 0.15
CA LEU A 87 2.93 -6.21 0.85
C LEU A 87 4.03 -5.16 0.68
N LEU A 88 4.01 -4.45 -0.46
CA LEU A 88 5.04 -3.51 -0.86
C LEU A 88 4.45 -2.11 -0.99
N TYR A 89 5.31 -1.15 -1.33
CA TYR A 89 4.88 0.19 -1.71
C TYR A 89 4.11 0.18 -3.03
N ASP A 90 3.23 1.17 -3.19
CA ASP A 90 2.47 1.34 -4.42
C ASP A 90 2.45 2.82 -4.84
N THR A 91 2.80 3.07 -6.10
CA THR A 91 2.81 4.41 -6.70
C THR A 91 1.44 4.90 -7.12
N SER A 92 0.46 4.01 -7.26
CA SER A 92 -0.89 4.35 -7.74
C SER A 92 -1.94 3.35 -7.28
N TRP A 93 -2.87 3.77 -6.44
CA TRP A 93 -3.98 2.93 -5.98
C TRP A 93 -5.07 2.70 -7.04
N ALA A 94 -4.85 3.16 -8.27
CA ALA A 94 -5.76 2.87 -9.38
C ALA A 94 -5.82 1.37 -9.72
N ASP A 95 -4.76 0.62 -9.41
CA ASP A 95 -4.61 -0.80 -9.71
C ASP A 95 -4.10 -1.52 -8.47
N CYS A 96 -4.98 -2.00 -7.61
CA CYS A 96 -4.61 -2.80 -6.44
C CYS A 96 -5.25 -4.19 -6.50
N LEU A 97 -4.68 -5.14 -5.74
CA LEU A 97 -5.24 -6.48 -5.61
C LEU A 97 -6.18 -6.55 -4.40
N ASN A 98 -7.41 -7.01 -4.63
CA ASN A 98 -8.34 -7.36 -3.57
C ASN A 98 -8.01 -8.74 -2.96
N GLY A 99 -8.78 -9.16 -1.95
CA GLY A 99 -8.59 -10.45 -1.29
C GLY A 99 -8.76 -11.67 -2.20
N GLU A 100 -9.39 -11.52 -3.36
CA GLU A 100 -9.61 -12.55 -4.37
C GLU A 100 -8.59 -12.48 -5.51
N ASN A 101 -7.55 -11.65 -5.36
CA ASN A 101 -6.53 -11.37 -6.38
C ASN A 101 -7.08 -10.75 -7.67
N GLN A 102 -8.18 -10.03 -7.59
CA GLN A 102 -8.71 -9.25 -8.70
C GLN A 102 -8.12 -7.84 -8.65
N THR A 103 -7.80 -7.29 -9.81
CA THR A 103 -7.37 -5.90 -9.93
C THR A 103 -8.56 -4.96 -9.82
N ILE A 104 -8.53 -4.08 -8.85
CA ILE A 104 -9.55 -3.05 -8.61
C ILE A 104 -8.90 -1.70 -8.34
N SER A 105 -9.67 -0.63 -8.36
CA SER A 105 -9.18 0.69 -7.94
C SER A 105 -9.63 0.99 -6.51
N MET A 106 -8.70 1.52 -5.70
CA MET A 106 -8.94 2.08 -4.38
C MET A 106 -8.53 3.55 -4.31
N GLU A 107 -8.02 4.10 -5.41
CA GLU A 107 -7.57 5.48 -5.46
C GLU A 107 -8.70 6.44 -5.14
N ASN A 108 -8.50 7.28 -4.11
CA ASN A 108 -9.47 8.24 -3.61
C ASN A 108 -10.85 7.63 -3.27
N GLN A 109 -10.86 6.42 -2.68
CA GLN A 109 -12.08 5.71 -2.33
C GLN A 109 -12.03 5.05 -0.94
N ALA A 110 -10.92 5.16 -0.22
CA ALA A 110 -10.75 4.47 1.05
C ALA A 110 -11.35 5.26 2.21
N SER A 111 -12.20 4.60 2.99
CA SER A 111 -12.78 5.12 4.24
C SER A 111 -12.32 4.37 5.49
N GLN A 112 -11.52 3.29 5.33
CA GLN A 112 -10.84 2.58 6.41
C GLN A 112 -9.42 2.23 5.97
N MET A 113 -8.47 2.20 6.93
CA MET A 113 -7.11 1.74 6.70
C MET A 113 -6.57 0.99 7.91
N PHE A 114 -5.77 -0.06 7.65
CA PHE A 114 -5.12 -0.84 8.69
C PHE A 114 -3.70 -1.24 8.26
N ASN A 115 -2.74 -0.96 9.12
CA ASN A 115 -1.36 -1.40 8.95
C ASN A 115 -1.11 -2.66 9.78
N ASN A 116 -1.23 -3.84 9.16
CA ASN A 116 -0.91 -5.15 9.75
C ASN A 116 0.51 -5.61 9.39
N GLY A 117 1.39 -4.66 9.05
CA GLY A 117 2.80 -4.91 8.80
C GLY A 117 3.54 -5.45 10.02
N PHE A 118 4.60 -6.20 9.79
CA PHE A 118 5.47 -6.68 10.86
C PHE A 118 6.13 -5.50 11.57
N PRO A 119 6.24 -5.53 12.92
CA PRO A 119 6.98 -4.50 13.65
C PRO A 119 8.48 -4.58 13.35
N GLY A 120 9.14 -3.43 13.31
CA GLY A 120 10.58 -3.35 13.02
C GLY A 120 10.91 -2.29 11.98
N GLY A 121 11.95 -2.49 11.21
CA GLY A 121 12.30 -1.60 10.09
C GLY A 121 11.24 -1.62 9.00
N TYR A 122 11.02 -0.47 8.36
CA TYR A 122 9.99 -0.31 7.33
C TYR A 122 8.58 -0.74 7.77
N SER A 123 8.22 -0.45 9.02
CA SER A 123 6.94 -0.86 9.60
C SER A 123 5.85 0.22 9.58
N VAL A 124 6.19 1.44 9.17
CA VAL A 124 5.26 2.56 9.07
C VAL A 124 4.81 2.73 7.63
N VAL A 125 3.51 2.83 7.40
CA VAL A 125 2.94 3.17 6.08
C VAL A 125 2.81 4.68 5.97
N LYS A 126 3.49 5.27 5.00
CA LYS A 126 3.39 6.69 4.64
C LYS A 126 2.45 6.83 3.44
N LEU A 127 1.32 7.46 3.67
CA LEU A 127 0.21 7.65 2.74
C LEU A 127 0.31 9.02 2.09
N TYR A 128 0.07 9.11 0.79
CA TYR A 128 0.21 10.36 0.02
C TYR A 128 -1.09 10.74 -0.66
N TRP A 129 -1.32 12.05 -0.70
CA TRP A 129 -2.46 12.65 -1.40
C TRP A 129 -2.43 12.39 -2.91
N GLY A 130 -1.25 12.35 -3.52
CA GLY A 130 -1.08 12.17 -4.96
C GLY A 130 -0.40 10.85 -5.31
N ARG A 131 -0.53 10.45 -6.58
CA ARG A 131 0.25 9.34 -7.15
C ARG A 131 1.75 9.63 -7.08
N ASN A 132 2.57 8.59 -7.24
CA ASN A 132 4.03 8.68 -7.24
C ASN A 132 4.60 9.36 -5.99
N TYR A 133 3.95 9.19 -4.84
CA TYR A 133 4.37 9.73 -3.54
C TYR A 133 4.42 11.26 -3.51
N THR A 134 3.51 11.91 -4.24
CA THR A 134 3.45 13.38 -4.33
C THR A 134 2.39 13.97 -3.39
N GLY A 135 2.53 15.27 -3.11
CA GLY A 135 1.61 15.99 -2.25
C GLY A 135 1.87 15.76 -0.76
N ALA A 136 0.93 16.19 0.04
CA ALA A 136 0.95 16.02 1.49
C ALA A 136 0.80 14.55 1.88
N TRP A 137 1.18 14.23 3.11
CA TRP A 137 1.25 12.86 3.57
C TRP A 137 0.78 12.70 5.02
N ARG A 138 0.43 11.46 5.37
CA ARG A 138 0.10 11.00 6.73
C ARG A 138 0.74 9.65 6.97
N CYS A 139 1.11 9.35 8.22
CA CYS A 139 1.69 8.07 8.59
C CYS A 139 0.77 7.24 9.47
N LEU A 140 0.79 5.93 9.23
CA LEU A 140 0.09 4.92 10.00
C LEU A 140 1.11 3.90 10.51
N ALA A 141 1.36 3.88 11.82
CA ALA A 141 2.31 2.97 12.43
C ALA A 141 1.80 1.50 12.39
N SER A 142 2.71 0.54 12.48
CA SER A 142 2.40 -0.89 12.57
C SER A 142 1.38 -1.18 13.70
N GLY A 143 0.41 -2.03 13.41
CA GLY A 143 -0.67 -2.41 14.31
C GLY A 143 -1.77 -1.36 14.48
N ASN A 144 -1.60 -0.16 13.93
CA ASN A 144 -2.62 0.89 14.02
C ASN A 144 -3.62 0.83 12.86
N HIS A 145 -4.81 1.33 13.12
CA HIS A 145 -5.90 1.38 12.16
C HIS A 145 -6.78 2.63 12.34
N TRP A 146 -7.48 2.98 11.30
CA TRP A 146 -8.56 3.96 11.30
C TRP A 146 -9.82 3.30 10.73
N ASP A 147 -10.79 2.99 11.60
CA ASP A 147 -11.98 2.25 11.21
C ASP A 147 -12.98 3.09 10.41
N ASN A 148 -12.94 4.41 10.59
CA ASN A 148 -13.87 5.31 9.93
C ASN A 148 -13.24 6.67 9.64
N LEU A 149 -12.69 6.82 8.44
CA LEU A 149 -12.11 8.08 7.97
C LEU A 149 -13.17 9.11 7.58
N SER A 150 -14.42 8.69 7.31
CA SER A 150 -15.51 9.60 6.93
C SER A 150 -15.89 10.60 8.04
N LEU A 151 -15.43 10.34 9.28
CA LEU A 151 -15.57 11.29 10.38
C LEU A 151 -14.67 12.53 10.23
N GLY A 152 -13.77 12.56 9.25
CA GLY A 152 -12.91 13.71 8.92
C GLY A 152 -11.85 14.06 9.97
N ARG A 153 -11.60 13.18 10.96
CA ARG A 153 -10.63 13.41 12.03
C ARG A 153 -9.17 13.26 11.59
N GLU A 154 -8.96 12.37 10.62
CA GLU A 154 -7.64 12.07 10.10
C GLU A 154 -7.36 12.88 8.83
N THR A 155 -6.32 13.70 8.88
CA THR A 155 -5.94 14.60 7.79
C THR A 155 -4.48 14.39 7.39
N PHE A 156 -4.12 14.81 6.18
CA PHE A 156 -2.72 14.89 5.77
C PHE A 156 -2.02 16.00 6.55
N ASN A 157 -1.18 15.63 7.50
CA ASN A 157 -0.52 16.55 8.43
C ASN A 157 0.98 16.73 8.18
N GLY A 158 1.54 16.03 7.21
CA GLY A 158 2.92 16.18 6.78
C GLY A 158 3.02 16.89 5.44
N GLY A 159 4.14 17.59 5.20
CA GLY A 159 4.35 18.32 3.95
C GLY A 159 3.56 19.62 3.87
N ALA A 160 3.66 20.48 4.90
CA ALA A 160 3.03 21.80 4.90
C ALA A 160 3.33 22.58 3.61
N GLY A 161 2.29 23.13 3.00
CA GLY A 161 2.39 23.85 1.72
C GLY A 161 2.31 22.97 0.48
N LEU A 162 2.31 21.65 0.62
CA LEU A 162 2.06 20.75 -0.50
C LEU A 162 0.55 20.55 -0.74
N SER A 163 0.21 20.17 -1.99
CA SER A 163 -1.17 19.83 -2.36
C SER A 163 -1.74 18.76 -1.43
N GLY A 164 -2.97 18.93 -0.97
CA GLY A 164 -3.64 18.02 -0.06
C GLY A 164 -3.37 18.25 1.43
N TYR A 165 -2.44 19.14 1.82
CA TYR A 165 -2.17 19.43 3.24
C TYR A 165 -3.42 19.92 3.97
N GLY A 166 -3.73 19.28 5.12
CA GLY A 166 -4.92 19.58 5.92
C GLY A 166 -6.23 18.97 5.40
N GLN A 167 -6.25 18.38 4.19
CA GLN A 167 -7.42 17.65 3.70
C GLN A 167 -7.61 16.33 4.45
N SER A 168 -8.86 15.86 4.53
CA SER A 168 -9.19 14.54 5.08
C SER A 168 -8.51 13.43 4.28
N LEU A 169 -8.11 12.35 4.97
CA LEU A 169 -7.66 11.13 4.29
C LEU A 169 -8.80 10.40 3.60
N ASN A 170 -10.05 10.55 4.10
CA ASN A 170 -11.23 9.90 3.49
C ASN A 170 -11.31 10.26 2.02
N ASP A 171 -11.30 9.25 1.17
CA ASP A 171 -11.41 9.35 -0.29
C ASP A 171 -10.38 10.28 -0.95
N ASN A 172 -9.18 10.39 -0.37
CA ASN A 172 -8.14 11.29 -0.86
C ASN A 172 -6.73 10.68 -0.91
N VAL A 173 -6.57 9.37 -0.71
CA VAL A 173 -5.26 8.70 -0.78
C VAL A 173 -5.06 8.07 -2.15
N ALA A 174 -3.89 8.31 -2.77
CA ALA A 174 -3.59 7.85 -4.12
C ALA A 174 -2.33 6.97 -4.23
N SER A 175 -1.43 6.97 -3.24
CA SER A 175 -0.22 6.13 -3.20
C SER A 175 0.29 5.95 -1.78
N HIS A 176 1.16 4.96 -1.58
CA HIS A 176 1.80 4.75 -0.28
C HIS A 176 3.18 4.11 -0.42
N LYS A 177 3.99 4.23 0.63
CA LYS A 177 5.22 3.47 0.79
C LYS A 177 5.48 3.11 2.25
N TRP A 178 6.22 2.02 2.45
CA TRP A 178 6.74 1.63 3.74
C TRP A 178 7.96 2.48 4.08
N VAL A 179 8.07 2.93 5.33
CA VAL A 179 9.18 3.74 5.84
C VAL A 179 9.53 3.31 7.27
N ASP A 180 10.73 3.66 7.73
CA ASP A 180 11.16 3.37 9.11
C ASP A 180 10.48 4.31 10.11
N ALA A 181 10.31 5.55 9.72
CA ALA A 181 9.69 6.59 10.54
C ALA A 181 9.07 7.69 9.67
N CYS A 182 8.29 8.57 10.30
CA CYS A 182 7.72 9.78 9.71
C CYS A 182 8.33 11.06 10.20
#